data_04bfdb82c083e95d8c6e778df53ed1b6
#
_entry.id   04bfdb82c083e95d8c6e778df53ed1b6
#
_cell.length_a   1.000
_cell.length_b   1.000
_cell.length_c   1.000
_cell.angle_alpha   90.00
_cell.angle_beta   90.00
_cell.angle_gamma   90.00
#
_symmetry.space_group_name_H-M   'P 1'
#
loop_
_entity.id
_entity.type
_entity.pdbx_description
1 polymer ?
#
loop_
_entity_poly.entity_id
_entity_poly.type
_entity_poly.pdbx_seq_one_letter_code
_entity_poly.pdbx_strand_id
1 'polypeptide(L)'
;MAKISRIMFTDVPTLKKGANVSDAAKLIASKPHGCVVIVEGEKPVGIITESDIVKNLVSKKINSKEKVTRIMNSPITSLSHDTTLEKANKIIDTKHFRRYPVIENESLVGLVTEHSVVQAANDNIRFHRNIQNAVLIMFVIFEFLIFILNEYLFNFVRYIV
;
A
#
# COMPACT_ATOMS: atom_id res chain seq x y z
N MET A 1 2.52 15.12 3.30
CA MET A 1 2.08 13.76 3.63
C MET A 1 2.14 12.89 2.38
N ALA A 2 2.60 11.63 2.49
CA ALA A 2 2.65 10.73 1.35
C ALA A 2 1.25 10.25 0.97
N LYS A 3 0.95 10.22 -0.34
CA LYS A 3 -0.33 9.78 -0.90
C LYS A 3 -0.23 8.33 -1.38
N ILE A 4 -1.36 7.61 -1.41
CA ILE A 4 -1.43 6.23 -1.92
C ILE A 4 -1.11 6.13 -3.41
N SER A 5 -1.27 7.20 -4.17
CA SER A 5 -0.88 7.26 -5.58
C SER A 5 0.59 6.91 -5.87
N ARG A 6 1.46 7.05 -4.87
CA ARG A 6 2.89 6.70 -4.99
C ARG A 6 3.18 5.21 -4.83
N ILE A 7 2.23 4.46 -4.28
CA ILE A 7 2.41 3.05 -3.92
C ILE A 7 1.38 2.14 -4.57
N MET A 8 0.41 2.71 -5.30
CA MET A 8 -0.60 1.93 -5.98
C MET A 8 -0.02 1.21 -7.20
N PHE A 9 -0.58 0.05 -7.49
CA PHE A 9 -0.36 -0.67 -8.74
C PHE A 9 -1.27 -0.08 -9.81
N THR A 10 -0.73 0.25 -10.97
CA THR A 10 -1.50 0.82 -12.09
C THR A 10 -1.98 -0.22 -13.10
N ASP A 11 -1.29 -1.37 -13.19
CA ASP A 11 -1.72 -2.53 -14.02
C ASP A 11 -2.74 -3.37 -13.24
N VAL A 12 -3.97 -2.85 -13.14
CA VAL A 12 -5.06 -3.51 -12.41
C VAL A 12 -5.82 -4.44 -13.34
N PRO A 13 -5.90 -5.75 -13.06
CA PRO A 13 -6.69 -6.66 -13.87
C PRO A 13 -8.17 -6.34 -13.75
N THR A 14 -8.83 -6.12 -14.89
CA THR A 14 -10.26 -5.76 -14.96
C THR A 14 -11.05 -6.71 -15.83
N LEU A 15 -12.33 -6.89 -15.52
CA LEU A 15 -13.32 -7.60 -16.33
C LEU A 15 -14.64 -6.84 -16.35
N LYS A 16 -15.38 -7.00 -17.44
CA LYS A 16 -16.75 -6.48 -17.56
C LYS A 16 -17.75 -7.35 -16.78
N LYS A 17 -18.86 -6.79 -16.33
CA LYS A 17 -19.95 -7.52 -15.63
C LYS A 17 -20.43 -8.78 -16.36
N GLY A 18 -20.34 -8.81 -17.69
CA GLY A 18 -20.74 -9.93 -18.52
C GLY A 18 -19.78 -11.12 -18.54
N ALA A 19 -18.57 -11.00 -18.00
CA ALA A 19 -17.57 -12.06 -17.97
C ALA A 19 -18.01 -13.24 -17.10
N ASN A 20 -17.36 -14.39 -17.29
CA ASN A 20 -17.64 -15.60 -16.52
C ASN A 20 -16.64 -15.77 -15.37
N VAL A 21 -17.00 -16.58 -14.40
CA VAL A 21 -16.13 -16.92 -13.26
C VAL A 21 -14.82 -17.57 -13.72
N SER A 22 -14.85 -18.38 -14.80
CA SER A 22 -13.63 -18.95 -15.39
C SER A 22 -12.65 -17.89 -15.91
N ASP A 23 -13.16 -16.80 -16.47
CA ASP A 23 -12.32 -15.70 -16.98
C ASP A 23 -11.66 -14.95 -15.82
N ALA A 24 -12.43 -14.72 -14.73
CA ALA A 24 -11.88 -14.15 -13.50
C ALA A 24 -10.79 -15.04 -12.90
N ALA A 25 -11.02 -16.35 -12.80
CA ALA A 25 -10.05 -17.29 -12.27
C ALA A 25 -8.73 -17.31 -13.06
N LYS A 26 -8.80 -17.34 -14.40
CA LYS A 26 -7.63 -17.29 -15.28
C LYS A 26 -6.84 -15.99 -15.10
N LEU A 27 -7.56 -14.85 -15.06
CA LEU A 27 -6.94 -13.55 -14.93
C LEU A 27 -6.27 -13.37 -13.57
N ILE A 28 -6.92 -13.81 -12.49
CA ILE A 28 -6.35 -13.80 -11.13
C ILE A 28 -5.09 -14.66 -11.06
N ALA A 29 -5.11 -15.87 -11.65
CA ALA A 29 -3.96 -16.77 -11.67
C ALA A 29 -2.77 -16.21 -12.47
N SER A 30 -3.01 -15.33 -13.44
CA SER A 30 -1.96 -14.74 -14.29
C SER A 30 -1.33 -13.47 -13.72
N LYS A 31 -1.89 -12.88 -12.65
CA LYS A 31 -1.47 -11.59 -12.09
C LYS A 31 -1.15 -11.70 -10.59
N PRO A 32 -0.15 -10.96 -10.10
CA PRO A 32 0.34 -11.11 -8.72
C PRO A 32 -0.61 -10.56 -7.65
N HIS A 33 -1.65 -9.81 -8.05
CA HIS A 33 -2.51 -9.12 -7.08
C HIS A 33 -3.58 -10.00 -6.44
N GLY A 34 -3.82 -11.21 -6.99
CA GLY A 34 -4.80 -12.17 -6.46
C GLY A 34 -6.23 -11.65 -6.45
N CYS A 35 -6.57 -10.72 -7.33
CA CYS A 35 -7.92 -10.18 -7.49
C CYS A 35 -8.14 -9.64 -8.90
N VAL A 36 -9.40 -9.42 -9.25
CA VAL A 36 -9.83 -8.74 -10.47
C VAL A 36 -10.94 -7.74 -10.11
N VAL A 37 -10.88 -6.56 -10.69
CA VAL A 37 -11.90 -5.51 -10.51
C VAL A 37 -12.92 -5.63 -11.63
N ILE A 38 -14.19 -5.65 -11.26
CA ILE A 38 -15.29 -5.68 -12.22
C ILE A 38 -15.69 -4.24 -12.53
N VAL A 39 -15.70 -3.92 -13.81
CA VAL A 39 -15.98 -2.55 -14.28
C VAL A 39 -17.21 -2.48 -15.18
N GLU A 40 -17.83 -1.32 -15.17
CA GLU A 40 -18.88 -0.91 -16.11
C GLU A 40 -18.42 0.39 -16.79
N GLY A 41 -17.97 0.28 -18.04
CA GLY A 41 -17.11 1.31 -18.63
C GLY A 41 -15.77 1.36 -17.90
N GLU A 42 -15.43 2.53 -17.37
CA GLU A 42 -14.22 2.73 -16.54
C GLU A 42 -14.51 2.70 -15.04
N LYS A 43 -15.80 2.69 -14.65
CA LYS A 43 -16.23 2.72 -13.25
C LYS A 43 -16.12 1.34 -12.60
N PRO A 44 -15.38 1.20 -11.50
CA PRO A 44 -15.32 -0.06 -10.74
C PRO A 44 -16.64 -0.27 -9.99
N VAL A 45 -17.23 -1.46 -10.14
CA VAL A 45 -18.54 -1.81 -9.57
C VAL A 45 -18.48 -3.02 -8.64
N GLY A 46 -17.39 -3.78 -8.68
CA GLY A 46 -17.19 -4.93 -7.82
C GLY A 46 -15.75 -5.42 -7.85
N ILE A 47 -15.41 -6.31 -6.94
CA ILE A 47 -14.10 -6.97 -6.87
C ILE A 47 -14.30 -8.45 -6.59
N ILE A 48 -13.46 -9.29 -7.20
CA ILE A 48 -13.38 -10.73 -6.96
C ILE A 48 -11.95 -11.06 -6.57
N THR A 49 -11.80 -11.87 -5.54
CA THR A 49 -10.51 -12.37 -5.06
C THR A 49 -10.40 -13.89 -5.25
N GLU A 50 -9.20 -14.43 -5.12
CA GLU A 50 -8.97 -15.89 -5.07
C GLU A 50 -9.89 -16.58 -4.05
N SER A 51 -10.04 -15.98 -2.86
CA SER A 51 -10.89 -16.50 -1.80
C SER A 51 -12.36 -16.59 -2.21
N ASP A 52 -12.87 -15.61 -2.96
CA ASP A 52 -14.24 -15.63 -3.44
C ASP A 52 -14.48 -16.76 -4.44
N ILE A 53 -13.53 -16.97 -5.34
CA ILE A 53 -13.58 -18.09 -6.31
C ILE A 53 -13.55 -19.42 -5.57
N VAL A 54 -12.56 -19.64 -4.69
CA VAL A 54 -12.43 -20.90 -3.95
C VAL A 54 -13.68 -21.18 -3.12
N LYS A 55 -14.16 -20.22 -2.35
CA LYS A 55 -15.37 -20.40 -1.52
C LYS A 55 -16.60 -20.79 -2.33
N ASN A 56 -16.82 -20.14 -3.46
CA ASN A 56 -18.02 -20.36 -4.25
C ASN A 56 -17.96 -21.63 -5.10
N LEU A 57 -16.82 -21.95 -5.71
CA LEU A 57 -16.65 -23.17 -6.49
C LEU A 57 -16.59 -24.43 -5.62
N VAL A 58 -15.82 -24.41 -4.52
CA VAL A 58 -15.67 -25.57 -3.63
C VAL A 58 -17.00 -25.87 -2.91
N SER A 59 -17.74 -24.86 -2.51
CA SER A 59 -19.08 -25.05 -1.90
C SER A 59 -20.15 -25.49 -2.91
N LYS A 60 -19.80 -25.63 -4.20
CA LYS A 60 -20.71 -25.99 -5.32
C LYS A 60 -21.91 -25.04 -5.45
N LYS A 61 -21.80 -23.83 -4.94
CA LYS A 61 -22.86 -22.81 -5.07
C LYS A 61 -22.93 -22.23 -6.47
N ILE A 62 -21.86 -22.36 -7.24
CA ILE A 62 -21.72 -21.77 -8.57
C ILE A 62 -20.79 -22.64 -9.43
N ASN A 63 -20.98 -22.62 -10.74
CA ASN A 63 -20.07 -23.21 -11.70
C ASN A 63 -19.24 -22.14 -12.43
N SER A 64 -18.17 -22.58 -13.08
CA SER A 64 -17.22 -21.69 -13.74
C SER A 64 -17.76 -20.89 -14.93
N LYS A 65 -18.88 -21.30 -15.50
CA LYS A 65 -19.55 -20.64 -16.63
C LYS A 65 -20.52 -19.54 -16.21
N GLU A 66 -20.81 -19.44 -14.93
CA GLU A 66 -21.70 -18.40 -14.42
C GLU A 66 -21.07 -17.02 -14.45
N LYS A 67 -21.89 -15.98 -14.39
CA LYS A 67 -21.44 -14.59 -14.45
C LYS A 67 -20.72 -14.17 -13.17
N VAL A 68 -19.66 -13.37 -13.34
CA VAL A 68 -18.87 -12.79 -12.24
C VAL A 68 -19.72 -12.03 -11.22
N THR A 69 -20.83 -11.45 -11.65
CA THR A 69 -21.77 -10.72 -10.79
C THR A 69 -22.39 -11.55 -9.67
N ARG A 70 -22.36 -12.88 -9.77
CA ARG A 70 -22.87 -13.78 -8.72
C ARG A 70 -21.93 -13.96 -7.53
N ILE A 71 -20.64 -13.67 -7.73
CA ILE A 71 -19.60 -13.87 -6.69
C ILE A 71 -18.81 -12.62 -6.35
N MET A 72 -18.97 -11.53 -7.13
CA MET A 72 -18.26 -10.29 -6.84
C MET A 72 -18.76 -9.66 -5.55
N ASN A 73 -17.85 -9.08 -4.79
CA ASN A 73 -18.17 -8.22 -3.67
C ASN A 73 -18.59 -6.85 -4.22
N SER A 74 -19.84 -6.48 -3.97
CA SER A 74 -20.46 -5.20 -4.40
C SER A 74 -21.44 -4.74 -3.31
N PRO A 75 -21.54 -3.43 -2.99
CA PRO A 75 -20.76 -2.33 -3.57
C PRO A 75 -19.29 -2.40 -3.20
N ILE A 76 -18.45 -1.86 -4.10
CA ILE A 76 -16.99 -1.87 -3.90
C ILE A 76 -16.57 -0.80 -2.89
N THR A 77 -15.66 -1.14 -1.99
CA THR A 77 -14.97 -0.15 -1.17
C THR A 77 -13.70 0.28 -1.88
N SER A 78 -13.64 1.53 -2.31
CA SER A 78 -12.52 2.13 -3.03
C SER A 78 -11.88 3.27 -2.22
N LEU A 79 -10.67 3.66 -2.60
CA LEU A 79 -9.96 4.81 -2.06
C LEU A 79 -9.81 5.86 -3.17
N SER A 80 -9.86 7.15 -2.80
CA SER A 80 -9.52 8.22 -3.73
C SER A 80 -8.01 8.25 -3.96
N HIS A 81 -7.58 8.53 -5.20
CA HIS A 81 -6.19 8.72 -5.60
C HIS A 81 -5.41 9.68 -4.67
N ASP A 82 -6.07 10.70 -4.15
CA ASP A 82 -5.48 11.68 -3.25
C ASP A 82 -5.44 11.28 -1.77
N THR A 83 -5.91 10.10 -1.42
CA THR A 83 -5.91 9.61 -0.03
C THR A 83 -4.48 9.53 0.50
N THR A 84 -4.26 10.05 1.72
CA THR A 84 -2.97 9.93 2.40
C THR A 84 -2.77 8.51 2.94
N LEU A 85 -1.50 8.08 3.08
CA LEU A 85 -1.17 6.76 3.64
C LEU A 85 -1.76 6.56 5.04
N GLU A 86 -1.74 7.59 5.87
CA GLU A 86 -2.31 7.54 7.21
C GLU A 86 -3.83 7.29 7.19
N LYS A 87 -4.55 8.01 6.31
CA LYS A 87 -6.00 7.82 6.14
C LYS A 87 -6.32 6.45 5.55
N ALA A 88 -5.53 5.99 4.58
CA ALA A 88 -5.67 4.65 4.01
C ALA A 88 -5.48 3.57 5.08
N ASN A 89 -4.46 3.69 5.93
CA ASN A 89 -4.22 2.74 7.01
C ASN A 89 -5.42 2.66 7.97
N LYS A 90 -5.98 3.80 8.40
CA LYS A 90 -7.18 3.83 9.25
C LYS A 90 -8.39 3.15 8.60
N ILE A 91 -8.58 3.32 7.27
CA ILE A 91 -9.67 2.66 6.54
C ILE A 91 -9.45 1.15 6.50
N ILE A 92 -8.21 0.69 6.24
CA ILE A 92 -7.84 -0.72 6.20
C ILE A 92 -8.07 -1.38 7.56
N ASP A 93 -7.61 -0.75 8.64
CA ASP A 93 -7.81 -1.25 10.02
C ASP A 93 -9.29 -1.37 10.39
N THR A 94 -10.15 -0.49 9.86
CA THR A 94 -11.58 -0.50 10.15
C THR A 94 -12.36 -1.50 9.29
N LYS A 95 -12.01 -1.62 8.02
CA LYS A 95 -12.78 -2.41 7.04
C LYS A 95 -12.27 -3.82 6.87
N HIS A 96 -11.03 -4.11 7.24
CA HIS A 96 -10.36 -5.42 7.16
C HIS A 96 -10.34 -6.04 5.75
N PHE A 97 -10.46 -5.24 4.70
CA PHE A 97 -10.25 -5.70 3.34
C PHE A 97 -8.75 -5.67 3.01
N ARG A 98 -8.31 -6.61 2.19
CA ARG A 98 -6.90 -6.69 1.80
C ARG A 98 -6.56 -5.94 0.51
N ARG A 99 -7.57 -5.53 -0.25
CA ARG A 99 -7.42 -4.93 -1.59
C ARG A 99 -8.41 -3.80 -1.77
N TYR A 100 -7.93 -2.66 -2.20
CA TYR A 100 -8.71 -1.45 -2.38
C TYR A 100 -8.44 -0.87 -3.76
N PRO A 101 -9.40 -0.92 -4.68
CA PRO A 101 -9.33 -0.16 -5.92
C PRO A 101 -9.19 1.33 -5.63
N VAL A 102 -8.34 1.99 -6.42
CA VAL A 102 -8.11 3.44 -6.33
C VAL A 102 -8.85 4.09 -7.49
N ILE A 103 -9.63 5.12 -7.15
CA ILE A 103 -10.44 5.85 -8.12
C ILE A 103 -10.04 7.32 -8.19
N GLU A 104 -10.14 7.87 -9.39
CA GLU A 104 -10.06 9.29 -9.69
C GLU A 104 -11.14 9.63 -10.69
N ASN A 105 -11.95 10.66 -10.43
CA ASN A 105 -13.08 11.07 -11.30
C ASN A 105 -14.01 9.88 -11.66
N GLU A 106 -14.34 9.04 -10.68
CA GLU A 106 -15.13 7.80 -10.82
C GLU A 106 -14.48 6.67 -11.62
N SER A 107 -13.34 6.90 -12.25
CA SER A 107 -12.60 5.91 -13.05
C SER A 107 -11.58 5.15 -12.18
N LEU A 108 -11.38 3.88 -12.49
CA LEU A 108 -10.36 3.05 -11.86
C LEU A 108 -8.97 3.47 -12.35
N VAL A 109 -8.12 3.95 -11.44
CA VAL A 109 -6.74 4.38 -11.77
C VAL A 109 -5.67 3.50 -11.14
N GLY A 110 -6.02 2.64 -10.19
CA GLY A 110 -5.03 1.78 -9.52
C GLY A 110 -5.65 0.82 -8.52
N LEU A 111 -4.76 0.10 -7.85
CA LEU A 111 -5.07 -0.82 -6.74
C LEU A 111 -4.03 -0.64 -5.64
N VAL A 112 -4.44 -0.56 -4.40
CA VAL A 112 -3.56 -0.71 -3.24
C VAL A 112 -3.94 -1.96 -2.46
N THR A 113 -2.94 -2.57 -1.84
CA THR A 113 -3.12 -3.70 -0.94
C THR A 113 -2.83 -3.26 0.50
N GLU A 114 -3.43 -3.95 1.47
CA GLU A 114 -3.08 -3.82 2.88
C GLU A 114 -1.55 -3.87 3.07
N HIS A 115 -0.90 -4.86 2.46
CA HIS A 115 0.55 -5.05 2.54
C HIS A 115 1.32 -3.82 2.04
N SER A 116 0.96 -3.25 0.87
CA SER A 116 1.66 -2.09 0.31
C SER A 116 1.53 -0.84 1.19
N VAL A 117 0.37 -0.64 1.83
CA VAL A 117 0.14 0.50 2.73
C VAL A 117 0.93 0.34 4.03
N VAL A 118 0.89 -0.84 4.64
CA VAL A 118 1.66 -1.14 5.87
C VAL A 118 3.16 -1.02 5.62
N GLN A 119 3.65 -1.56 4.51
CA GLN A 119 5.06 -1.46 4.15
C GLN A 119 5.49 0.00 3.98
N ALA A 120 4.74 0.80 3.24
CA ALA A 120 5.04 2.22 3.04
C ALA A 120 4.99 3.03 4.36
N ALA A 121 4.07 2.70 5.27
CA ALA A 121 4.02 3.31 6.59
C ALA A 121 5.28 2.98 7.42
N ASN A 122 5.72 1.73 7.40
CA ASN A 122 6.93 1.28 8.09
C ASN A 122 8.20 1.93 7.52
N ASP A 123 8.31 2.08 6.21
CA ASP A 123 9.45 2.71 5.56
C ASP A 123 9.57 4.19 5.94
N ASN A 124 8.45 4.91 6.07
CA ASN A 124 8.44 6.27 6.59
C ASN A 124 8.98 6.35 8.03
N ILE A 125 8.55 5.44 8.90
CA ILE A 125 9.01 5.39 10.30
C ILE A 125 10.53 5.11 10.35
N ARG A 126 11.01 4.15 9.57
CA ARG A 126 12.45 3.82 9.49
C ARG A 126 13.28 5.00 9.00
N PHE A 127 12.81 5.71 7.98
CA PHE A 127 13.48 6.89 7.46
C PHE A 127 13.64 7.99 8.51
N HIS A 128 12.57 8.34 9.23
CA HIS A 128 12.63 9.34 10.30
C HIS A 128 13.58 8.94 11.43
N ARG A 129 13.54 7.67 11.85
CA ARG A 129 14.45 7.13 12.88
C ARG A 129 15.90 7.21 12.44
N ASN A 130 16.22 6.91 11.19
CA ASN A 130 17.57 6.98 10.67
C ASN A 130 18.10 8.41 10.65
N ILE A 131 17.25 9.39 10.29
CA ILE A 131 17.61 10.82 10.36
C ILE A 131 17.88 11.23 11.82
N GLN A 132 17.00 10.86 12.76
CA GLN A 132 17.19 11.17 14.17
C GLN A 132 18.50 10.59 14.72
N ASN A 133 18.81 9.35 14.38
CA ASN A 133 20.07 8.71 14.78
C ASN A 133 21.29 9.41 14.16
N ALA A 134 21.22 9.80 12.89
CA ALA A 134 22.30 10.53 12.22
C ALA A 134 22.56 11.90 12.89
N VAL A 135 21.50 12.63 13.23
CA VAL A 135 21.61 13.92 13.94
C VAL A 135 22.22 13.72 15.33
N LEU A 136 21.81 12.68 16.06
CA LEU A 136 22.35 12.37 17.37
C LEU A 136 23.86 12.04 17.30
N ILE A 137 24.26 11.21 16.34
CA ILE A 137 25.67 10.85 16.12
C ILE A 137 26.50 12.10 15.78
N MET A 138 25.97 12.97 14.89
CA MET A 138 26.63 14.21 14.53
C MET A 138 26.83 15.12 15.77
N PHE A 139 25.83 15.21 16.64
CA PHE A 139 25.91 15.98 17.89
C PHE A 139 27.00 15.42 18.83
N VAL A 140 27.05 14.11 19.02
CA VAL A 140 28.09 13.44 19.85
C VAL A 140 29.49 13.69 19.30
N ILE A 141 29.66 13.59 17.96
CA ILE A 141 30.96 13.89 17.32
C ILE A 141 31.33 15.36 17.53
N PHE A 142 30.40 16.28 17.42
CA PHE A 142 30.63 17.69 17.63
C PHE A 142 31.08 18.01 19.06
N GLU A 143 30.39 17.46 20.07
CA GLU A 143 30.78 17.60 21.48
C GLU A 143 32.19 17.03 21.73
N PHE A 144 32.51 15.87 21.14
CA PHE A 144 33.82 15.28 21.25
C PHE A 144 34.93 16.14 20.65
N LEU A 145 34.65 16.76 19.49
CA LEU A 145 35.60 17.69 18.86
C LEU A 145 35.82 18.95 19.70
N ILE A 146 34.78 19.50 20.31
CA ILE A 146 34.88 20.64 21.24
C ILE A 146 35.75 20.26 22.46
N PHE A 147 35.52 19.06 23.02
CA PHE A 147 36.29 18.55 24.13
C PHE A 147 37.80 18.48 23.77
N ILE A 148 38.14 17.89 22.63
CA ILE A 148 39.53 17.79 22.16
C ILE A 148 40.14 19.17 21.95
N LEU A 149 39.38 20.11 21.35
CA LEU A 149 39.86 21.45 21.11
C LEU A 149 40.16 22.20 22.40
N ASN A 150 39.30 22.07 23.41
CA ASN A 150 39.49 22.66 24.73
C ASN A 150 40.74 22.09 25.43
N GLU A 151 40.95 20.77 25.38
CA GLU A 151 42.12 20.12 25.94
C GLU A 151 43.40 20.59 25.24
N TYR A 152 43.37 20.73 23.93
CA TYR A 152 44.51 21.25 23.16
C TYR A 152 44.82 22.71 23.52
N LEU A 153 43.81 23.56 23.59
CA LEU A 153 43.97 24.98 23.98
C LEU A 153 44.50 25.10 25.41
N PHE A 154 43.98 24.31 26.35
CA PHE A 154 44.45 24.32 27.74
C PHE A 154 45.92 23.94 27.84
N ASN A 155 46.34 22.90 27.15
CA ASN A 155 47.74 22.45 27.14
C ASN A 155 48.67 23.47 26.45
N PHE A 156 48.19 24.13 25.39
CA PHE A 156 48.92 25.18 24.69
C PHE A 156 49.17 26.42 25.56
N VAL A 157 48.14 26.89 26.29
CA VAL A 157 48.28 28.01 27.24
C VAL A 157 49.24 27.65 28.38
N ARG A 158 49.19 26.44 28.88
CA ARG A 158 50.13 25.95 29.95
C ARG A 158 51.59 25.90 29.48
N TYR A 159 51.80 25.73 28.18
CA TYR A 159 53.16 25.69 27.62
C TYR A 159 53.76 27.09 27.43
N ILE A 160 52.96 28.12 27.25
CA ILE A 160 53.39 29.52 27.02
C ILE A 160 53.59 30.28 28.33
N VAL A 161 52.90 29.90 29.39
CA VAL A 161 53.01 30.56 30.72
C VAL A 161 54.00 29.76 31.61
#